data_e8c88ccd5826462ee837441831d961c8
#
_entry.id   e8c88ccd5826462ee837441831d961c8
#
_cell.length_a   1.000
_cell.length_b   1.000
_cell.length_c   1.000
_cell.angle_alpha   90.00
_cell.angle_beta   90.00
_cell.angle_gamma   90.00
#
_symmetry.space_group_name_H-M   'P 1'
#
loop_
_entity.id
_entity.type
_entity.pdbx_description
1 polymer ?
#
loop_
_entity_poly.entity_id
_entity_poly.type
_entity_poly.pdbx_seq_one_letter_code
_entity_poly.pdbx_strand_id
1 'polypeptide(L)'
;MSELWTEKYRPTTLSGIVGQSDFVLDAEHWVVNRNMPNVILYGVAGTGKTAAAISLVNDLLGEDKQGNFFEINASDDRKLETVRTKIKEIASTKRLGEAPFKIILLDEMDGMTKDAQNALKRVMERYADNCRFVITCNDRHKIILPLQSRASNYAFNRIESGLMLDILSDILAKEGVKRYTESELERFITYLSGDLRRGINELQASSSSNRSLDNQINRSLQ
;
A
#
# COMPACT_ATOMS: atom_id res chain seq x y z
N MET A 1 10.13 -18.40 -15.52
CA MET A 1 10.09 -18.18 -14.05
C MET A 1 8.63 -17.92 -13.70
N SER A 2 8.06 -18.60 -12.71
CA SER A 2 6.68 -18.34 -12.27
C SER A 2 6.63 -16.95 -11.64
N GLU A 3 5.70 -16.11 -12.10
CA GLU A 3 5.46 -14.79 -11.55
C GLU A 3 5.02 -14.89 -10.08
N LEU A 4 5.47 -13.95 -9.24
CA LEU A 4 5.05 -13.90 -7.84
C LEU A 4 3.57 -13.54 -7.75
N TRP A 5 2.78 -14.35 -7.07
CA TRP A 5 1.34 -14.12 -6.94
C TRP A 5 1.03 -12.80 -6.23
N THR A 6 1.86 -12.37 -5.30
CA THR A 6 1.72 -11.06 -4.64
C THR A 6 1.84 -9.87 -5.60
N GLU A 7 2.56 -10.03 -6.71
CA GLU A 7 2.64 -8.99 -7.74
C GLU A 7 1.56 -9.19 -8.81
N LYS A 8 1.34 -10.44 -9.26
CA LYS A 8 0.32 -10.79 -10.26
C LYS A 8 -1.09 -10.40 -9.84
N TYR A 9 -1.42 -10.56 -8.55
CA TYR A 9 -2.74 -10.27 -7.97
C TYR A 9 -2.77 -8.97 -7.17
N ARG A 10 -1.74 -8.14 -7.29
CA ARG A 10 -1.75 -6.82 -6.66
C ARG A 10 -2.84 -5.96 -7.30
N PRO A 11 -3.76 -5.38 -6.53
CA PRO A 11 -4.74 -4.45 -7.05
C PRO A 11 -4.08 -3.29 -7.81
N THR A 12 -4.62 -2.96 -8.97
CA THR A 12 -4.17 -1.85 -9.82
C THR A 12 -5.15 -0.69 -9.84
N THR A 13 -6.37 -0.89 -9.33
CA THR A 13 -7.45 0.09 -9.24
C THR A 13 -8.06 0.08 -7.83
N LEU A 14 -8.73 1.16 -7.45
CA LEU A 14 -9.41 1.27 -6.14
C LEU A 14 -10.50 0.20 -5.95
N SER A 15 -11.19 -0.17 -7.02
CA SER A 15 -12.20 -1.23 -6.98
C SER A 15 -11.66 -2.62 -6.59
N GLY A 16 -10.36 -2.83 -6.72
CA GLY A 16 -9.69 -4.05 -6.28
C GLY A 16 -9.23 -4.04 -4.82
N ILE A 17 -9.37 -2.91 -4.12
CA ILE A 17 -8.97 -2.78 -2.69
C ILE A 17 -10.07 -3.35 -1.81
N VAL A 18 -9.70 -4.24 -0.91
CA VAL A 18 -10.64 -4.97 -0.05
C VAL A 18 -10.42 -4.61 1.42
N GLY A 19 -11.51 -4.50 2.19
CA GLY A 19 -11.50 -4.32 3.64
C GLY A 19 -11.10 -2.94 4.15
N GLN A 20 -11.01 -1.91 3.26
CA GLN A 20 -10.60 -0.54 3.61
C GLN A 20 -11.63 0.47 3.07
N SER A 21 -12.91 0.22 3.34
CA SER A 21 -14.05 0.92 2.73
C SER A 21 -14.01 2.44 2.89
N ASP A 22 -13.64 2.95 4.07
CA ASP A 22 -13.60 4.40 4.34
C ASP A 22 -12.58 5.10 3.43
N PHE A 23 -11.40 4.50 3.26
CA PHE A 23 -10.37 5.04 2.35
C PHE A 23 -10.84 4.96 0.90
N VAL A 24 -11.40 3.82 0.47
CA VAL A 24 -11.84 3.62 -0.92
C VAL A 24 -12.93 4.63 -1.29
N LEU A 25 -13.92 4.83 -0.44
CA LEU A 25 -15.02 5.78 -0.67
C LEU A 25 -14.49 7.21 -0.88
N ASP A 26 -13.62 7.68 0.00
CA ASP A 26 -13.04 9.02 -0.12
C ASP A 26 -12.11 9.12 -1.35
N ALA A 27 -11.32 8.07 -1.62
CA ALA A 27 -10.41 8.02 -2.75
C ALA A 27 -11.15 8.06 -4.11
N GLU A 28 -12.27 7.34 -4.26
CA GLU A 28 -13.13 7.42 -5.43
C GLU A 28 -13.65 8.84 -5.66
N HIS A 29 -14.06 9.52 -4.57
CA HIS A 29 -14.47 10.92 -4.65
C HIS A 29 -13.34 11.84 -5.10
N TRP A 30 -12.09 11.61 -4.65
CA TRP A 30 -10.94 12.38 -5.10
C TRP A 30 -10.62 12.15 -6.57
N VAL A 31 -10.76 10.92 -7.06
CA VAL A 31 -10.58 10.59 -8.49
C VAL A 31 -11.59 11.35 -9.35
N VAL A 32 -12.87 11.31 -8.98
CA VAL A 32 -13.94 12.02 -9.70
C VAL A 32 -13.68 13.53 -9.75
N ASN A 33 -13.25 14.12 -8.64
CA ASN A 33 -12.99 15.56 -8.56
C ASN A 33 -11.58 15.97 -9.04
N ARG A 34 -10.75 15.02 -9.44
CA ARG A 34 -9.34 15.23 -9.80
C ARG A 34 -8.58 16.05 -8.75
N ASN A 35 -8.90 15.85 -7.47
CA ASN A 35 -8.28 16.56 -6.36
C ASN A 35 -8.26 15.69 -5.11
N MET A 36 -7.16 15.71 -4.37
CA MET A 36 -6.99 14.95 -3.14
C MET A 36 -6.22 15.75 -2.08
N PRO A 37 -6.43 15.51 -0.80
CA PRO A 37 -5.54 16.00 0.26
C PRO A 37 -4.21 15.23 0.26
N ASN A 38 -3.27 15.64 1.11
CA ASN A 38 -2.21 14.70 1.52
C ASN A 38 -2.83 13.59 2.37
N VAL A 39 -2.28 12.38 2.28
CA VAL A 39 -2.86 11.19 2.90
C VAL A 39 -1.81 10.43 3.69
N ILE A 40 -2.19 9.91 4.85
CA ILE A 40 -1.39 8.96 5.64
C ILE A 40 -2.19 7.67 5.80
N LEU A 41 -1.63 6.58 5.27
CA LEU A 41 -2.15 5.22 5.42
C LEU A 41 -1.31 4.50 6.47
N TYR A 42 -1.91 4.14 7.60
CA TYR A 42 -1.19 3.52 8.71
C TYR A 42 -1.85 2.22 9.16
N GLY A 43 -1.05 1.28 9.64
CA GLY A 43 -1.53 -0.02 10.11
C GLY A 43 -0.49 -1.11 9.91
N VAL A 44 -0.75 -2.30 10.42
CA VAL A 44 0.19 -3.43 10.36
C VAL A 44 0.58 -3.80 8.94
N ALA A 45 1.70 -4.51 8.78
CA ALA A 45 2.14 -5.00 7.48
C ALA A 45 1.11 -5.97 6.86
N GLY A 46 1.08 -6.05 5.53
CA GLY A 46 0.21 -6.98 4.81
C GLY A 46 -1.25 -6.56 4.64
N THR A 47 -1.66 -5.35 5.09
CA THR A 47 -3.03 -4.83 5.00
C THR A 47 -3.35 -4.05 3.71
N GLY A 48 -2.41 -3.97 2.77
CA GLY A 48 -2.65 -3.38 1.45
C GLY A 48 -2.37 -1.88 1.31
N LYS A 49 -1.71 -1.21 2.27
CA LYS A 49 -1.42 0.25 2.25
C LYS A 49 -0.77 0.72 0.94
N THR A 50 0.36 0.11 0.57
CA THR A 50 1.11 0.45 -0.65
C THR A 50 0.31 0.13 -1.91
N ALA A 51 -0.42 -1.00 -1.93
CA ALA A 51 -1.31 -1.35 -3.04
C ALA A 51 -2.42 -0.31 -3.22
N ALA A 52 -3.06 0.12 -2.13
CA ALA A 52 -4.10 1.14 -2.15
C ALA A 52 -3.57 2.51 -2.61
N ALA A 53 -2.36 2.91 -2.16
CA ALA A 53 -1.71 4.12 -2.63
C ALA A 53 -1.46 4.10 -4.15
N ILE A 54 -0.94 2.98 -4.68
CA ILE A 54 -0.66 2.82 -6.10
C ILE A 54 -1.97 2.78 -6.91
N SER A 55 -3.02 2.10 -6.41
CA SER A 55 -4.33 2.05 -7.06
C SER A 55 -4.95 3.45 -7.16
N LEU A 56 -4.90 4.24 -6.08
CA LEU A 56 -5.35 5.64 -6.10
C LEU A 56 -4.60 6.46 -7.16
N VAL A 57 -3.28 6.32 -7.23
CA VAL A 57 -2.46 7.03 -8.23
C VAL A 57 -2.84 6.63 -9.65
N ASN A 58 -3.04 5.33 -9.90
CA ASN A 58 -3.44 4.84 -11.21
C ASN A 58 -4.79 5.42 -11.65
N ASP A 59 -5.78 5.37 -10.75
CA ASP A 59 -7.13 5.86 -11.07
C ASP A 59 -7.19 7.40 -11.21
N LEU A 60 -6.38 8.14 -10.43
CA LEU A 60 -6.37 9.60 -10.43
C LEU A 60 -5.56 10.20 -11.57
N LEU A 61 -4.39 9.64 -11.87
CA LEU A 61 -3.48 10.17 -12.89
C LEU A 61 -3.65 9.49 -14.26
N GLY A 62 -4.07 8.22 -14.31
CA GLY A 62 -4.24 7.49 -15.55
C GLY A 62 -2.98 7.54 -16.43
N GLU A 63 -3.14 8.02 -17.66
CA GLU A 63 -2.04 8.18 -18.64
C GLU A 63 -1.01 9.23 -18.23
N ASP A 64 -1.40 10.23 -17.43
CA ASP A 64 -0.52 11.28 -16.92
C ASP A 64 0.40 10.81 -15.77
N LYS A 65 0.35 9.52 -15.38
CA LYS A 65 1.17 8.97 -14.29
C LYS A 65 2.66 9.12 -14.54
N GLN A 66 3.11 8.92 -15.78
CA GLN A 66 4.52 9.03 -16.12
C GLN A 66 5.04 10.46 -15.94
N GLY A 67 6.06 10.63 -15.09
CA GLY A 67 6.65 11.94 -14.76
C GLY A 67 5.87 12.77 -13.73
N ASN A 68 4.69 12.29 -13.27
CA ASN A 68 3.91 12.91 -12.20
C ASN A 68 3.75 12.04 -10.97
N PHE A 69 4.13 10.76 -11.02
CA PHE A 69 4.18 9.86 -9.88
C PHE A 69 5.60 9.47 -9.54
N PHE A 70 5.94 9.56 -8.26
CA PHE A 70 7.26 9.22 -7.73
C PHE A 70 7.08 8.41 -6.44
N GLU A 71 7.69 7.24 -6.42
CA GLU A 71 7.74 6.37 -5.25
C GLU A 71 9.13 6.46 -4.61
N ILE A 72 9.15 6.69 -3.32
CA ILE A 72 10.38 6.80 -2.51
C ILE A 72 10.17 5.93 -1.28
N ASN A 73 11.02 4.91 -1.12
CA ASN A 73 11.07 4.16 0.13
C ASN A 73 11.88 4.97 1.16
N ALA A 74 11.20 5.41 2.22
CA ALA A 74 11.80 6.25 3.25
C ALA A 74 12.73 5.47 4.20
N SER A 75 12.71 4.13 4.15
CA SER A 75 13.58 3.25 4.93
C SER A 75 14.94 2.98 4.25
N ASP A 76 15.01 3.02 2.91
CA ASP A 76 16.20 2.67 2.14
C ASP A 76 17.24 3.79 2.13
N ASP A 77 16.81 5.03 2.14
CA ASP A 77 17.69 6.19 2.11
C ASP A 77 18.08 6.65 3.52
N ARG A 78 19.07 5.98 4.12
CA ARG A 78 19.66 6.36 5.42
C ARG A 78 20.30 7.74 5.41
N LYS A 79 20.51 8.36 4.25
CA LYS A 79 21.03 9.71 4.10
C LYS A 79 19.89 10.70 3.99
N LEU A 80 19.48 11.22 5.13
CA LEU A 80 18.50 12.31 5.32
C LEU A 80 18.53 13.39 4.23
N GLU A 81 19.71 13.72 3.78
CA GLU A 81 19.96 14.80 2.82
C GLU A 81 19.54 14.40 1.40
N THR A 82 19.72 13.12 1.03
CA THR A 82 19.35 12.61 -0.30
C THR A 82 17.83 12.58 -0.49
N VAL A 83 17.08 12.02 0.48
CA VAL A 83 15.61 12.01 0.42
C VAL A 83 15.05 13.42 0.39
N ARG A 84 15.55 14.32 1.27
CA ARG A 84 15.12 15.71 1.33
C ARG A 84 15.39 16.45 0.02
N THR A 85 16.57 16.28 -0.57
CA THR A 85 16.95 16.92 -1.84
C THR A 85 16.08 16.39 -2.98
N LYS A 86 15.95 15.08 -3.10
CA LYS A 86 15.13 14.40 -4.11
C LYS A 86 13.66 14.82 -4.05
N ILE A 87 13.06 14.81 -2.85
CA ILE A 87 11.65 15.24 -2.68
C ILE A 87 11.49 16.71 -3.09
N LYS A 88 12.43 17.58 -2.68
CA LYS A 88 12.41 19.00 -3.02
C LYS A 88 12.56 19.22 -4.54
N GLU A 89 13.46 18.51 -5.19
CA GLU A 89 13.65 18.56 -6.65
C GLU A 89 12.37 18.17 -7.37
N ILE A 90 11.78 17.00 -7.03
CA ILE A 90 10.52 16.53 -7.61
C ILE A 90 9.42 17.56 -7.40
N ALA A 91 9.25 18.05 -6.17
CA ALA A 91 8.19 18.98 -5.83
C ALA A 91 8.34 20.35 -6.53
N SER A 92 9.57 20.78 -6.82
CA SER A 92 9.84 22.09 -7.45
C SER A 92 9.70 22.07 -8.97
N THR A 93 9.77 20.92 -9.63
CA THR A 93 9.60 20.82 -11.09
C THR A 93 8.12 20.89 -11.48
N LYS A 94 7.85 21.39 -12.68
CA LYS A 94 6.47 21.47 -13.20
C LYS A 94 5.87 20.07 -13.42
N ARG A 95 4.55 19.97 -13.28
CA ARG A 95 3.78 18.80 -13.69
C ARG A 95 3.78 18.65 -15.21
N LEU A 96 3.62 17.42 -15.67
CA LEU A 96 3.57 17.08 -17.09
C LEU A 96 2.13 16.78 -17.51
N GLY A 97 1.80 17.08 -18.77
CA GLY A 97 0.47 16.81 -19.32
C GLY A 97 -0.65 17.56 -18.60
N GLU A 98 -1.79 16.89 -18.48
CA GLU A 98 -3.02 17.42 -17.84
C GLU A 98 -3.17 16.98 -16.36
N ALA A 99 -2.09 16.47 -15.76
CA ALA A 99 -2.10 16.06 -14.35
C ALA A 99 -2.48 17.25 -13.44
N PRO A 100 -3.40 17.08 -12.49
CA PRO A 100 -3.80 18.17 -11.59
C PRO A 100 -2.65 18.56 -10.64
N PHE A 101 -1.81 17.61 -10.26
CA PHE A 101 -0.62 17.75 -9.41
C PHE A 101 0.27 16.52 -9.56
N LYS A 102 1.48 16.58 -9.01
CA LYS A 102 2.34 15.42 -8.82
C LYS A 102 1.96 14.68 -7.56
N ILE A 103 2.14 13.36 -7.55
CA ILE A 103 1.98 12.53 -6.36
C ILE A 103 3.33 11.94 -5.96
N ILE A 104 3.70 12.13 -4.71
CA ILE A 104 4.90 11.55 -4.12
C ILE A 104 4.44 10.55 -3.05
N LEU A 105 4.67 9.26 -3.32
CA LEU A 105 4.48 8.19 -2.35
C LEU A 105 5.74 8.04 -1.52
N LEU A 106 5.60 8.23 -0.20
CA LEU A 106 6.63 7.97 0.78
C LEU A 106 6.28 6.67 1.52
N ASP A 107 6.86 5.57 1.05
CA ASP A 107 6.59 4.25 1.63
C ASP A 107 7.48 3.99 2.85
N GLU A 108 6.94 3.30 3.86
CA GLU A 108 7.63 2.95 5.12
C GLU A 108 8.23 4.16 5.87
N MET A 109 7.46 5.25 5.95
CA MET A 109 7.94 6.51 6.53
C MET A 109 8.28 6.44 8.03
N ASP A 110 7.86 5.39 8.73
CA ASP A 110 8.25 5.15 10.13
C ASP A 110 9.75 4.86 10.31
N GLY A 111 10.50 4.63 9.23
CA GLY A 111 11.97 4.63 9.21
C GLY A 111 12.63 6.02 9.16
N MET A 112 11.85 7.06 8.85
CA MET A 112 12.38 8.43 8.67
C MET A 112 12.62 9.12 10.02
N THR A 113 13.76 9.81 10.16
CA THR A 113 14.07 10.57 11.38
C THR A 113 13.15 11.78 11.56
N LYS A 114 13.00 12.26 12.81
CA LYS A 114 12.18 13.44 13.12
C LYS A 114 12.62 14.71 12.38
N ASP A 115 13.91 14.88 12.17
CA ASP A 115 14.46 16.05 11.45
C ASP A 115 14.10 16.01 9.96
N ALA A 116 14.12 14.82 9.34
CA ALA A 116 13.66 14.64 7.97
C ALA A 116 12.17 14.91 7.85
N GLN A 117 11.38 14.42 8.79
CA GLN A 117 9.94 14.68 8.84
C GLN A 117 9.64 16.18 9.01
N ASN A 118 10.40 16.92 9.83
CA ASN A 118 10.28 18.37 9.96
C ASN A 118 10.64 19.11 8.65
N ALA A 119 11.64 18.62 7.92
CA ALA A 119 11.97 19.16 6.62
C ALA A 119 10.86 18.89 5.58
N LEU A 120 10.31 17.68 5.56
CA LEU A 120 9.18 17.29 4.71
C LEU A 120 7.96 18.18 4.94
N LYS A 121 7.63 18.49 6.20
CA LYS A 121 6.55 19.43 6.53
C LYS A 121 6.66 20.74 5.75
N ARG A 122 7.87 21.32 5.71
CA ARG A 122 8.13 22.57 4.97
C ARG A 122 7.98 22.41 3.47
N VAL A 123 8.35 21.26 2.92
CA VAL A 123 8.17 20.95 1.50
C VAL A 123 6.68 20.79 1.16
N MET A 124 5.91 20.08 1.99
CA MET A 124 4.46 19.93 1.82
C MET A 124 3.73 21.28 1.81
N GLU A 125 4.12 22.20 2.72
CA GLU A 125 3.54 23.55 2.78
C GLU A 125 3.92 24.38 1.53
N ARG A 126 5.19 24.36 1.16
CA ARG A 126 5.72 25.20 0.08
C ARG A 126 5.21 24.81 -1.30
N TYR A 127 4.98 23.53 -1.53
CA TYR A 127 4.62 23.00 -2.86
C TYR A 127 3.20 22.41 -2.89
N ALA A 128 2.32 22.88 -2.00
CA ALA A 128 0.94 22.40 -1.89
C ALA A 128 0.14 22.52 -3.19
N ASP A 129 0.43 23.53 -4.00
CA ASP A 129 -0.25 23.73 -5.29
C ASP A 129 0.24 22.77 -6.40
N ASN A 130 1.42 22.19 -6.25
CA ASN A 130 2.07 21.36 -7.27
C ASN A 130 2.14 19.89 -6.93
N CYS A 131 2.09 19.55 -5.64
CA CYS A 131 2.30 18.19 -5.16
C CYS A 131 1.28 17.77 -4.12
N ARG A 132 0.96 16.46 -4.11
CA ARG A 132 0.29 15.75 -3.01
C ARG A 132 1.18 14.61 -2.53
N PHE A 133 1.08 14.33 -1.25
CA PHE A 133 1.86 13.28 -0.61
C PHE A 133 0.93 12.16 -0.15
N VAL A 134 1.29 10.94 -0.50
CA VAL A 134 0.74 9.72 0.08
C VAL A 134 1.82 9.09 0.93
N ILE A 135 1.56 8.91 2.19
CA ILE A 135 2.52 8.40 3.18
C ILE A 135 2.01 7.07 3.69
N THR A 136 2.84 6.04 3.69
CA THR A 136 2.53 4.80 4.39
C THR A 136 3.43 4.64 5.62
N CYS A 137 2.89 4.05 6.67
CA CYS A 137 3.65 3.65 7.86
C CYS A 137 2.98 2.49 8.58
N ASN A 138 3.75 1.73 9.35
CA ASN A 138 3.19 0.67 10.19
C ASN A 138 2.74 1.22 11.55
N ASP A 139 3.43 2.23 12.06
CA ASP A 139 3.14 2.84 13.35
C ASP A 139 2.95 4.37 13.18
N ARG A 140 1.70 4.83 13.33
CA ARG A 140 1.34 6.25 13.26
C ARG A 140 2.07 7.09 14.29
N HIS A 141 2.40 6.55 15.47
CA HIS A 141 3.08 7.30 16.54
C HIS A 141 4.52 7.68 16.17
N LYS A 142 5.11 7.04 15.17
CA LYS A 142 6.43 7.41 14.63
C LYS A 142 6.37 8.61 13.68
N ILE A 143 5.17 9.01 13.24
CA ILE A 143 4.97 10.19 12.41
C ILE A 143 4.70 11.40 13.31
N ILE A 144 5.43 12.49 13.10
CA ILE A 144 5.26 13.70 13.91
C ILE A 144 3.88 14.32 13.75
N LEU A 145 3.28 14.83 14.84
CA LEU A 145 1.94 15.43 14.83
C LEU A 145 1.76 16.52 13.77
N PRO A 146 2.76 17.40 13.50
CA PRO A 146 2.63 18.40 12.44
C PRO A 146 2.41 17.83 11.03
N LEU A 147 2.86 16.62 10.71
CA LEU A 147 2.55 15.94 9.45
C LEU A 147 1.17 15.32 9.49
N GLN A 148 0.82 14.67 10.60
CA GLN A 148 -0.49 14.06 10.78
C GLN A 148 -1.62 15.08 10.63
N SER A 149 -1.45 16.32 11.14
CA SER A 149 -2.43 17.40 11.04
C SER A 149 -2.58 18.01 9.64
N ARG A 150 -1.67 17.69 8.70
CA ARG A 150 -1.66 18.18 7.32
C ARG A 150 -2.10 17.14 6.30
N ALA A 151 -2.60 16.02 6.78
CA ALA A 151 -3.02 14.90 5.94
C ALA A 151 -4.32 14.27 6.48
N SER A 152 -5.11 13.71 5.60
CA SER A 152 -6.18 12.79 5.98
C SER A 152 -5.55 11.46 6.40
N ASN A 153 -5.98 10.94 7.55
CA ASN A 153 -5.33 9.78 8.16
C ASN A 153 -6.28 8.59 8.13
N TYR A 154 -5.88 7.49 7.49
CA TYR A 154 -6.67 6.26 7.35
C TYR A 154 -5.99 5.08 8.04
N ALA A 155 -6.74 4.44 8.95
CA ALA A 155 -6.31 3.20 9.58
C ALA A 155 -6.56 2.03 8.62
N PHE A 156 -5.52 1.32 8.24
CA PHE A 156 -5.61 0.08 7.47
C PHE A 156 -5.66 -1.11 8.43
N ASN A 157 -6.86 -1.58 8.64
CA ASN A 157 -7.13 -2.69 9.53
C ASN A 157 -6.76 -4.03 8.89
N ARG A 158 -6.62 -5.05 9.73
CA ARG A 158 -6.48 -6.44 9.27
C ARG A 158 -7.70 -6.83 8.44
N ILE A 159 -7.46 -7.58 7.37
CA ILE A 159 -8.53 -8.01 6.47
C ILE A 159 -9.35 -9.09 7.17
N GLU A 160 -10.66 -8.98 7.14
CA GLU A 160 -11.59 -9.94 7.73
C GLU A 160 -11.47 -11.31 7.05
N SER A 161 -11.69 -12.37 7.85
CA SER A 161 -11.51 -13.76 7.39
C SER A 161 -12.38 -14.10 6.19
N GLY A 162 -13.63 -13.63 6.14
CA GLY A 162 -14.52 -13.85 4.99
C GLY A 162 -13.96 -13.26 3.69
N LEU A 163 -13.52 -12.00 3.73
CA LEU A 163 -12.91 -11.33 2.58
C LEU A 163 -11.59 -12.00 2.15
N MET A 164 -10.80 -12.49 3.11
CA MET A 164 -9.59 -13.26 2.79
C MET A 164 -9.92 -14.57 2.11
N LEU A 165 -10.99 -15.26 2.55
CA LEU A 165 -11.44 -16.51 1.94
C LEU A 165 -11.80 -16.29 0.46
N ASP A 166 -12.58 -15.25 0.18
CA ASP A 166 -12.98 -14.90 -1.18
C ASP A 166 -11.77 -14.64 -2.09
N ILE A 167 -10.82 -13.82 -1.62
CA ILE A 167 -9.61 -13.47 -2.38
C ILE A 167 -8.73 -14.70 -2.64
N LEU A 168 -8.43 -15.47 -1.60
CA LEU A 168 -7.54 -16.63 -1.73
C LEU A 168 -8.17 -17.75 -2.56
N SER A 169 -9.49 -17.94 -2.46
CA SER A 169 -10.24 -18.88 -3.29
C SER A 169 -10.25 -18.47 -4.76
N ASP A 170 -10.45 -17.17 -5.06
CA ASP A 170 -10.38 -16.62 -6.41
C ASP A 170 -8.98 -16.81 -7.03
N ILE A 171 -7.92 -16.54 -6.27
CA ILE A 171 -6.54 -16.77 -6.70
C ILE A 171 -6.31 -18.25 -7.02
N LEU A 172 -6.73 -19.17 -6.14
CA LEU A 172 -6.61 -20.62 -6.38
C LEU A 172 -7.37 -21.07 -7.63
N ALA A 173 -8.57 -20.54 -7.85
CA ALA A 173 -9.36 -20.82 -9.04
C ALA A 173 -8.64 -20.37 -10.33
N LYS A 174 -8.10 -19.13 -10.33
CA LYS A 174 -7.34 -18.57 -11.46
C LYS A 174 -6.05 -19.34 -11.75
N GLU A 175 -5.40 -19.87 -10.72
CA GLU A 175 -4.20 -20.71 -10.85
C GLU A 175 -4.50 -22.20 -11.11
N GLY A 176 -5.77 -22.59 -11.18
CA GLY A 176 -6.21 -23.98 -11.41
C GLY A 176 -5.91 -24.94 -10.26
N VAL A 177 -5.68 -24.42 -9.05
CA VAL A 177 -5.37 -25.22 -7.85
C VAL A 177 -6.67 -25.64 -7.16
N LYS A 178 -7.00 -26.94 -7.21
CA LYS A 178 -8.27 -27.50 -6.69
C LYS A 178 -8.11 -28.40 -5.45
N ARG A 179 -6.92 -28.48 -4.89
CA ARG A 179 -6.59 -29.49 -3.89
C ARG A 179 -6.92 -29.12 -2.43
N TYR A 180 -7.23 -27.85 -2.17
CA TYR A 180 -7.56 -27.40 -0.84
C TYR A 180 -9.08 -27.37 -0.61
N THR A 181 -9.51 -27.87 0.53
CA THR A 181 -10.89 -27.76 0.98
C THR A 181 -11.14 -26.40 1.61
N GLU A 182 -12.39 -25.96 1.63
CA GLU A 182 -12.79 -24.71 2.30
C GLU A 182 -12.38 -24.71 3.78
N SER A 183 -12.59 -25.83 4.48
CA SER A 183 -12.18 -25.97 5.89
C SER A 183 -10.66 -25.86 6.12
N GLU A 184 -9.82 -26.30 5.17
CA GLU A 184 -8.36 -26.08 5.24
C GLU A 184 -8.02 -24.61 5.04
N LEU A 185 -8.67 -23.93 4.11
CA LEU A 185 -8.49 -22.50 3.87
C LEU A 185 -8.93 -21.67 5.08
N GLU A 186 -10.06 -21.97 5.71
CA GLU A 186 -10.53 -21.27 6.91
C GLU A 186 -9.54 -21.37 8.08
N ARG A 187 -8.99 -22.58 8.34
CA ARG A 187 -7.96 -22.76 9.36
C ARG A 187 -6.70 -21.98 9.03
N PHE A 188 -6.29 -22.01 7.78
CA PHE A 188 -5.14 -21.25 7.29
C PHE A 188 -5.35 -19.73 7.45
N ILE A 189 -6.52 -19.21 7.10
CA ILE A 189 -6.88 -17.79 7.24
C ILE A 189 -6.88 -17.37 8.71
N THR A 190 -7.42 -18.20 9.60
CA THR A 190 -7.38 -17.95 11.05
C THR A 190 -5.94 -17.79 11.55
N TYR A 191 -5.03 -18.64 11.08
CA TYR A 191 -3.60 -18.57 11.40
C TYR A 191 -2.94 -17.28 10.84
N LEU A 192 -3.32 -16.82 9.65
CA LEU A 192 -2.77 -15.61 9.02
C LEU A 192 -3.15 -14.33 9.77
N SER A 193 -4.21 -14.36 10.56
CA SER A 193 -4.67 -13.22 11.38
C SER A 193 -4.80 -11.91 10.56
N GLY A 194 -5.30 -11.97 9.33
CA GLY A 194 -5.57 -10.82 8.48
C GLY A 194 -4.36 -10.27 7.69
N ASP A 195 -3.23 -10.99 7.64
CA ASP A 195 -2.09 -10.66 6.77
C ASP A 195 -2.27 -11.34 5.39
N LEU A 196 -2.89 -10.62 4.46
CA LEU A 196 -3.17 -11.13 3.12
C LEU A 196 -1.88 -11.37 2.30
N ARG A 197 -0.87 -10.52 2.42
CA ARG A 197 0.41 -10.67 1.69
C ARG A 197 1.07 -11.99 2.07
N ARG A 198 1.14 -12.30 3.36
CA ARG A 198 1.65 -13.56 3.87
C ARG A 198 0.81 -14.72 3.35
N GLY A 199 -0.53 -14.59 3.37
CA GLY A 199 -1.45 -15.60 2.87
C GLY A 199 -1.18 -15.98 1.42
N ILE A 200 -1.06 -15.01 0.54
CA ILE A 200 -0.77 -15.23 -0.89
C ILE A 200 0.58 -15.91 -1.09
N ASN A 201 1.64 -15.46 -0.38
CA ASN A 201 2.97 -16.05 -0.50
C ASN A 201 3.02 -17.50 -0.02
N GLU A 202 2.45 -17.80 1.14
CA GLU A 202 2.42 -19.15 1.70
C GLU A 202 1.55 -20.07 0.84
N LEU A 203 0.45 -19.56 0.28
CA LEU A 203 -0.41 -20.29 -0.62
C LEU A 203 0.31 -20.66 -1.94
N GLN A 204 1.04 -19.72 -2.53
CA GLN A 204 1.88 -19.97 -3.70
C GLN A 204 2.96 -21.02 -3.42
N ALA A 205 3.67 -20.88 -2.30
CA ALA A 205 4.72 -21.82 -1.90
C ALA A 205 4.17 -23.24 -1.67
N SER A 206 3.01 -23.37 -1.03
CA SER A 206 2.35 -24.65 -0.82
C SER A 206 1.86 -25.27 -2.12
N SER A 207 1.30 -24.45 -3.01
CA SER A 207 0.82 -24.89 -4.32
C SER A 207 1.94 -25.43 -5.19
N SER A 208 3.10 -24.78 -5.19
CA SER A 208 4.27 -25.19 -5.97
C SER A 208 4.96 -26.45 -5.42
N SER A 209 4.93 -26.67 -4.11
CA SER A 209 5.65 -27.77 -3.45
C SER A 209 4.79 -28.98 -3.14
N ASN A 210 3.52 -28.99 -3.54
CA ASN A 210 2.54 -30.03 -3.25
C ASN A 210 2.38 -30.32 -1.73
N ARG A 211 2.51 -29.30 -0.87
CA ARG A 211 2.41 -29.40 0.60
C ARG A 211 1.01 -29.07 1.07
N SER A 212 0.61 -29.66 2.21
CA SER A 212 -0.61 -29.29 2.94
C SER A 212 -0.46 -27.92 3.60
N LEU A 213 -1.53 -27.14 3.70
CA LEU A 213 -1.57 -25.87 4.44
C LEU A 213 -1.34 -26.09 5.95
N ASP A 214 -1.81 -27.21 6.51
CA ASP A 214 -1.57 -27.55 7.93
C ASP A 214 -0.07 -27.69 8.25
N ASN A 215 0.75 -28.12 7.28
CA ASN A 215 2.20 -28.16 7.44
C ASN A 215 2.84 -26.76 7.53
N GLN A 216 2.26 -25.75 6.90
CA GLN A 216 2.70 -24.35 7.02
C GLN A 216 2.37 -23.79 8.41
N ILE A 217 1.16 -24.05 8.90
CA ILE A 217 0.72 -23.63 10.22
C ILE A 217 1.66 -24.22 11.29
N ASN A 218 1.93 -25.52 11.24
CA ASN A 218 2.77 -26.22 12.22
C ASN A 218 4.24 -25.77 12.23
N ARG A 219 4.81 -25.38 11.09
CA ARG A 219 6.20 -24.87 11.01
C ARG A 219 6.40 -23.50 11.66
N SER A 220 5.38 -22.69 11.68
CA SER A 220 5.47 -21.34 12.23
C SER A 220 5.16 -21.27 13.72
N LEU A 221 4.74 -22.41 14.32
CA LEU A 221 4.53 -22.57 15.76
C LEU A 221 5.76 -23.15 16.48
N GLN A 222 6.80 -23.55 15.75
CA GLN A 222 8.11 -23.99 16.23
C GLN A 222 9.13 -22.86 16.17
#